data_bf3b03756c78830eb928de87a33a4fab
#
_entry.id   bf3b03756c78830eb928de87a33a4fab
#
_cell.length_a   1.000
_cell.length_b   1.000
_cell.length_c   1.000
_cell.angle_alpha   90.00
_cell.angle_beta   90.00
_cell.angle_gamma   90.00
#
_symmetry.space_group_name_H-M   'P 1'
#
loop_
_entity.id
_entity.type
_entity.pdbx_description
1 polymer ?
#
loop_
_entity_poly.entity_id
_entity_poly.type
_entity_poly.pdbx_seq_one_letter_code
_entity_poly.pdbx_strand_id
1 'polypeptide(L)'
;LDRSEVYPLQSLDEGPAALQTRGKVMRIEKVGLGKAQRLVATVTDGHGWLELVWFQSLRWVESAVKPGDEYLIFGKVSRYKGQLQMAHPELTLWAEWTKSGGTSLSPVYPISEKLKQRGLSNRWWISMVQQALDQVSGSIAEILPRFILDAERLPQRSEAMKQAHFPESNEELRTALRRFKLEELFFLQWGVLRIRSLRKIRNPGHRLEKVGDLFHDFYHRCLPFELTDAQ
;
A
#
# COMPACT_ATOMS: atom_id res chain seq x y z
N LEU A 1 -1.35 -0.15 -4.15
CA LEU A 1 -2.16 0.22 -5.30
C LEU A 1 -3.06 -0.97 -5.63
N ASP A 2 -4.35 -0.75 -5.70
CA ASP A 2 -5.30 -1.78 -6.14
C ASP A 2 -5.24 -1.89 -7.66
N ARG A 3 -4.85 -3.06 -8.15
CA ARG A 3 -4.76 -3.41 -9.57
C ARG A 3 -5.68 -4.60 -9.87
N SER A 4 -6.81 -4.71 -9.15
CA SER A 4 -7.73 -5.86 -9.28
C SER A 4 -8.50 -5.86 -10.58
N GLU A 5 -8.73 -4.69 -11.16
CA GLU A 5 -9.53 -4.57 -12.38
C GLU A 5 -8.64 -4.45 -13.61
N VAL A 6 -8.87 -5.35 -14.57
CA VAL A 6 -8.27 -5.31 -15.91
C VAL A 6 -9.34 -4.84 -16.89
N TYR A 7 -9.19 -3.64 -17.39
CA TYR A 7 -10.15 -3.02 -18.29
C TYR A 7 -9.92 -3.51 -19.72
N PRO A 8 -10.98 -3.89 -20.48
CA PRO A 8 -10.86 -4.18 -21.90
C PRO A 8 -10.50 -2.90 -22.69
N LEU A 9 -9.70 -3.04 -23.75
CA LEU A 9 -9.19 -1.90 -24.53
C LEU A 9 -10.31 -1.04 -25.14
N GLN A 10 -11.43 -1.66 -25.51
CA GLN A 10 -12.59 -0.93 -26.04
C GLN A 10 -13.28 0.00 -25.05
N SER A 11 -13.13 -0.25 -23.74
CA SER A 11 -13.74 0.56 -22.67
C SER A 11 -12.80 1.65 -22.14
N LEU A 12 -11.60 1.74 -22.67
CA LEU A 12 -10.64 2.76 -22.24
C LEU A 12 -11.05 4.15 -22.74
N ASP A 13 -10.92 5.12 -21.86
CA ASP A 13 -11.05 6.53 -22.21
C ASP A 13 -9.96 7.34 -21.51
N GLU A 14 -9.75 8.57 -21.99
CA GLU A 14 -8.81 9.48 -21.39
C GLU A 14 -9.23 9.85 -19.97
N GLY A 15 -8.30 9.73 -19.00
CA GLY A 15 -8.61 9.98 -17.60
C GLY A 15 -7.38 10.32 -16.76
N PRO A 16 -7.59 10.93 -15.57
CA PRO A 16 -6.50 11.30 -14.67
C PRO A 16 -5.87 10.10 -13.97
N ALA A 17 -6.61 9.01 -13.79
CA ALA A 17 -6.17 7.81 -13.09
C ALA A 17 -5.38 6.87 -14.00
N ALA A 18 -4.36 6.23 -13.43
CA ALA A 18 -3.72 5.11 -14.08
C ALA A 18 -4.60 3.87 -13.92
N LEU A 19 -4.72 3.10 -14.98
CA LEU A 19 -5.53 1.87 -15.01
C LEU A 19 -4.72 0.71 -15.59
N GLN A 20 -5.27 -0.49 -15.43
CA GLN A 20 -4.65 -1.72 -15.90
C GLN A 20 -5.47 -2.32 -17.04
N THR A 21 -4.78 -2.71 -18.10
CA THR A 21 -5.38 -3.38 -19.25
C THR A 21 -4.51 -4.55 -19.71
N ARG A 22 -5.06 -5.40 -20.54
CA ARG A 22 -4.37 -6.54 -21.14
C ARG A 22 -4.34 -6.36 -22.64
N GLY A 23 -3.21 -6.68 -23.28
CA GLY A 23 -3.12 -6.61 -24.72
C GLY A 23 -1.93 -7.38 -25.29
N LYS A 24 -2.12 -7.85 -26.52
CA LYS A 24 -1.07 -8.50 -27.31
C LYS A 24 -0.36 -7.45 -28.17
N VAL A 25 0.96 -7.46 -28.14
CA VAL A 25 1.76 -6.58 -28.99
C VAL A 25 1.71 -7.07 -30.44
N MET A 26 1.20 -6.23 -31.31
CA MET A 26 1.11 -6.54 -32.75
C MET A 26 2.33 -6.10 -33.52
N ARG A 27 2.83 -4.89 -33.23
CA ARG A 27 4.03 -4.35 -33.87
C ARG A 27 4.73 -3.34 -32.97
N ILE A 28 6.00 -3.12 -33.26
CA ILE A 28 6.83 -2.13 -32.57
C ILE A 28 7.57 -1.35 -33.64
N GLU A 29 7.50 -0.03 -33.57
CA GLU A 29 8.08 0.88 -34.57
C GLU A 29 8.85 2.02 -33.90
N LYS A 30 9.97 2.43 -34.52
CA LYS A 30 10.65 3.67 -34.14
C LYS A 30 10.10 4.80 -35.03
N VAL A 31 9.55 5.80 -34.37
CA VAL A 31 8.96 6.95 -35.05
C VAL A 31 9.77 8.21 -34.71
N GLY A 32 10.08 9.03 -35.69
CA GLY A 32 10.87 10.24 -35.54
C GLY A 32 12.36 10.06 -35.81
N LEU A 33 13.11 11.16 -35.85
CA LEU A 33 14.53 11.19 -36.12
C LEU A 33 15.30 11.93 -35.02
N GLY A 34 16.51 11.47 -34.72
CA GLY A 34 17.41 12.08 -33.74
C GLY A 34 16.83 12.18 -32.34
N LYS A 35 16.85 13.36 -31.72
CA LYS A 35 16.38 13.58 -30.35
C LYS A 35 14.85 13.44 -30.17
N ALA A 36 14.09 13.51 -31.27
CA ALA A 36 12.63 13.35 -31.28
C ALA A 36 12.19 11.88 -31.54
N GLN A 37 13.13 10.94 -31.55
CA GLN A 37 12.85 9.55 -31.77
C GLN A 37 12.09 8.97 -30.55
N ARG A 38 11.01 8.23 -30.84
CA ARG A 38 10.19 7.51 -29.87
C ARG A 38 9.94 6.09 -30.35
N LEU A 39 9.74 5.17 -29.41
CA LEU A 39 9.29 3.82 -29.70
C LEU A 39 7.79 3.75 -29.49
N VAL A 40 7.08 3.19 -30.44
CA VAL A 40 5.63 3.01 -30.39
C VAL A 40 5.32 1.53 -30.57
N ALA A 41 4.63 0.93 -29.60
CA ALA A 41 4.10 -0.42 -29.72
C ALA A 41 2.57 -0.36 -29.83
N THR A 42 2.01 -1.01 -30.85
CA THR A 42 0.58 -1.12 -31.02
C THR A 42 0.11 -2.45 -30.40
N VAL A 43 -0.84 -2.36 -29.48
CA VAL A 43 -1.40 -3.52 -28.76
C VAL A 43 -2.90 -3.63 -29.01
N THR A 44 -3.39 -4.89 -28.96
CA THR A 44 -4.83 -5.20 -29.09
C THR A 44 -5.23 -6.35 -28.17
N ASP A 45 -6.48 -6.33 -27.72
CA ASP A 45 -7.16 -7.45 -27.04
C ASP A 45 -8.15 -8.20 -27.96
N GLY A 46 -8.15 -7.85 -29.28
CA GLY A 46 -9.09 -8.33 -30.26
C GLY A 46 -10.35 -7.47 -30.43
N HIS A 47 -10.62 -6.54 -29.50
CA HIS A 47 -11.80 -5.66 -29.52
C HIS A 47 -11.42 -4.16 -29.58
N GLY A 48 -10.24 -3.82 -29.12
CA GLY A 48 -9.74 -2.46 -29.12
C GLY A 48 -8.26 -2.37 -29.46
N TRP A 49 -7.78 -1.12 -29.61
CA TRP A 49 -6.38 -0.79 -29.92
C TRP A 49 -5.86 0.27 -28.95
N LEU A 50 -4.60 0.14 -28.59
CA LEU A 50 -3.88 1.10 -27.74
C LEU A 50 -2.45 1.24 -28.23
N GLU A 51 -1.93 2.47 -28.24
CA GLU A 51 -0.53 2.75 -28.50
C GLU A 51 0.24 2.90 -27.18
N LEU A 52 1.35 2.20 -27.05
CA LEU A 52 2.30 2.34 -25.96
C LEU A 52 3.49 3.13 -26.46
N VAL A 53 3.84 4.24 -25.80
CA VAL A 53 4.83 5.17 -26.31
C VAL A 53 5.96 5.37 -25.30
N TRP A 54 7.21 5.25 -25.75
CA TRP A 54 8.40 5.53 -24.94
C TRP A 54 9.27 6.57 -25.64
N PHE A 55 9.72 7.55 -24.85
CA PHE A 55 10.61 8.64 -25.30
C PHE A 55 12.04 8.43 -24.79
N GLN A 56 12.25 7.52 -23.83
CA GLN A 56 13.54 7.23 -23.21
C GLN A 56 13.79 5.72 -23.16
N SER A 57 15.06 5.32 -23.03
CA SER A 57 15.47 3.91 -22.89
C SER A 57 15.00 3.02 -24.05
N LEU A 58 14.90 3.58 -25.26
CA LEU A 58 14.30 2.92 -26.42
C LEU A 58 14.92 1.54 -26.73
N ARG A 59 16.26 1.43 -26.65
CA ARG A 59 16.98 0.17 -26.91
C ARG A 59 16.61 -0.92 -25.93
N TRP A 60 16.45 -0.55 -24.66
CA TRP A 60 16.04 -1.50 -23.62
C TRP A 60 14.61 -1.98 -23.83
N VAL A 61 13.67 -1.06 -24.08
CA VAL A 61 12.27 -1.42 -24.36
C VAL A 61 12.15 -2.30 -25.61
N GLU A 62 12.87 -1.99 -26.68
CA GLU A 62 12.89 -2.77 -27.90
C GLU A 62 13.39 -4.21 -27.69
N SER A 63 14.36 -4.40 -26.80
CA SER A 63 14.84 -5.75 -26.45
C SER A 63 13.90 -6.51 -25.52
N ALA A 64 13.17 -5.80 -24.65
CA ALA A 64 12.31 -6.38 -23.62
C ALA A 64 10.90 -6.68 -24.11
N VAL A 65 10.38 -5.87 -25.04
CA VAL A 65 9.00 -5.99 -25.57
C VAL A 65 9.06 -6.66 -26.94
N LYS A 66 8.33 -7.77 -27.11
CA LYS A 66 8.36 -8.54 -28.35
C LYS A 66 6.99 -8.57 -29.01
N PRO A 67 6.91 -8.39 -30.34
CA PRO A 67 5.68 -8.65 -31.08
C PRO A 67 5.22 -10.10 -30.89
N GLY A 68 3.93 -10.28 -30.71
CA GLY A 68 3.32 -11.59 -30.46
C GLY A 68 3.13 -11.93 -28.98
N ASP A 69 3.88 -11.32 -28.08
CA ASP A 69 3.74 -11.51 -26.63
C ASP A 69 2.54 -10.73 -26.09
N GLU A 70 1.96 -11.24 -25.03
CA GLU A 70 0.83 -10.64 -24.34
C GLU A 70 1.29 -10.06 -23.01
N TYR A 71 0.87 -8.83 -22.74
CA TYR A 71 1.28 -8.07 -21.55
C TYR A 71 0.08 -7.59 -20.76
N LEU A 72 0.24 -7.59 -19.46
CA LEU A 72 -0.51 -6.74 -18.55
C LEU A 72 0.14 -5.36 -18.57
N ILE A 73 -0.65 -4.34 -18.86
CA ILE A 73 -0.21 -2.99 -19.16
C ILE A 73 -0.82 -2.06 -18.12
N PHE A 74 0.02 -1.35 -17.36
CA PHE A 74 -0.45 -0.39 -16.37
C PHE A 74 0.08 0.99 -16.69
N GLY A 75 -0.81 1.97 -16.78
CA GLY A 75 -0.43 3.34 -17.08
C GLY A 75 -1.62 4.29 -17.16
N LYS A 76 -1.32 5.55 -17.42
CA LYS A 76 -2.32 6.58 -17.65
C LYS A 76 -2.68 6.64 -19.12
N VAL A 77 -3.98 6.58 -19.43
CA VAL A 77 -4.49 6.74 -20.78
C VAL A 77 -4.60 8.21 -21.12
N SER A 78 -4.11 8.57 -22.28
CA SER A 78 -4.25 9.89 -22.89
C SER A 78 -4.65 9.75 -24.35
N ARG A 79 -5.16 10.81 -24.95
CA ARG A 79 -5.52 10.84 -26.37
C ARG A 79 -4.56 11.75 -27.14
N TYR A 80 -3.95 11.22 -28.18
CA TYR A 80 -3.09 11.99 -29.07
C TYR A 80 -3.49 11.77 -30.52
N LYS A 81 -3.78 12.84 -31.26
CA LYS A 81 -4.27 12.80 -32.65
C LYS A 81 -5.46 11.85 -32.87
N GLY A 82 -6.35 11.77 -31.88
CA GLY A 82 -7.54 10.90 -31.93
C GLY A 82 -7.32 9.47 -31.51
N GLN A 83 -6.08 9.01 -31.27
CA GLN A 83 -5.75 7.67 -30.84
C GLN A 83 -5.47 7.61 -29.33
N LEU A 84 -5.89 6.53 -28.69
CA LEU A 84 -5.58 6.28 -27.29
C LEU A 84 -4.13 5.82 -27.17
N GLN A 85 -3.41 6.41 -26.21
CA GLN A 85 -2.02 6.06 -25.94
C GLN A 85 -1.72 6.02 -24.45
N MET A 86 -0.72 5.24 -24.07
CA MET A 86 -0.07 5.28 -22.77
C MET A 86 1.40 5.61 -22.92
N ALA A 87 1.86 6.65 -22.21
CA ALA A 87 3.26 7.05 -22.19
C ALA A 87 3.99 6.33 -21.05
N HIS A 88 5.10 5.66 -21.37
CA HIS A 88 5.93 4.92 -20.41
C HIS A 88 5.14 3.96 -19.51
N PRO A 89 4.28 3.07 -20.05
CA PRO A 89 3.54 2.14 -19.23
C PRO A 89 4.45 1.13 -18.54
N GLU A 90 4.00 0.62 -17.39
CA GLU A 90 4.58 -0.58 -16.79
C GLU A 90 4.05 -1.80 -17.55
N LEU A 91 4.95 -2.71 -17.92
CA LEU A 91 4.60 -3.95 -18.62
C LEU A 91 5.02 -5.16 -17.78
N THR A 92 4.13 -6.12 -17.68
CA THR A 92 4.38 -7.45 -17.10
C THR A 92 3.90 -8.50 -18.08
N LEU A 93 4.72 -9.49 -18.40
CA LEU A 93 4.29 -10.60 -19.25
C LEU A 93 3.05 -11.27 -18.63
N TRP A 94 2.00 -11.47 -19.42
CA TRP A 94 0.79 -12.11 -18.95
C TRP A 94 1.04 -13.48 -18.33
N ALA A 95 1.93 -14.25 -18.94
CA ALA A 95 2.32 -15.57 -18.44
C ALA A 95 3.08 -15.51 -17.09
N GLU A 96 3.83 -14.44 -16.81
CA GLU A 96 4.48 -14.25 -15.51
C GLU A 96 3.46 -13.83 -14.45
N TRP A 97 2.54 -12.94 -14.82
CA TRP A 97 1.49 -12.45 -13.92
C TRP A 97 0.54 -13.58 -13.49
N THR A 98 0.12 -14.43 -14.42
CA THR A 98 -0.72 -15.60 -14.11
C THR A 98 -0.01 -16.63 -13.23
N LYS A 99 1.29 -16.85 -13.43
CA LYS A 99 2.10 -17.75 -12.58
C LYS A 99 2.28 -17.21 -11.16
N SER A 100 2.31 -15.90 -10.97
CA SER A 100 2.41 -15.27 -9.64
C SER A 100 1.08 -15.21 -8.87
N GLY A 101 0.05 -15.92 -9.34
CA GLY A 101 -1.26 -15.97 -8.69
C GLY A 101 -2.16 -14.78 -9.02
N GLY A 102 -1.76 -13.91 -9.95
CA GLY A 102 -2.59 -12.79 -10.41
C GLY A 102 -2.97 -11.80 -9.32
N THR A 103 -2.11 -11.64 -8.28
CA THR A 103 -2.42 -10.74 -7.16
C THR A 103 -2.56 -9.31 -7.64
N SER A 104 -3.73 -8.77 -7.38
CA SER A 104 -4.13 -7.40 -7.77
C SER A 104 -3.46 -6.31 -6.92
N LEU A 105 -2.90 -6.68 -5.78
CA LEU A 105 -2.30 -5.76 -4.82
C LEU A 105 -0.78 -5.76 -4.97
N SER A 106 -0.24 -4.61 -5.35
CA SER A 106 1.21 -4.42 -5.44
C SER A 106 1.65 -3.27 -4.53
N PRO A 107 2.69 -3.45 -3.72
CA PRO A 107 3.20 -2.38 -2.89
C PRO A 107 3.82 -1.28 -3.74
N VAL A 108 3.61 -0.03 -3.34
CA VAL A 108 4.23 1.15 -3.94
C VAL A 108 5.10 1.84 -2.90
N TYR A 109 6.40 1.85 -3.16
CA TYR A 109 7.36 2.49 -2.27
C TYR A 109 7.65 3.93 -2.71
N PRO A 110 7.77 4.87 -1.77
CA PRO A 110 8.16 6.23 -2.10
C PRO A 110 9.60 6.25 -2.62
N ILE A 111 9.79 6.69 -3.85
CA ILE A 111 11.10 6.76 -4.50
C ILE A 111 11.36 8.20 -4.91
N SER A 112 12.46 8.78 -4.41
CA SER A 112 12.86 10.12 -4.83
C SER A 112 13.31 10.13 -6.30
N GLU A 113 13.19 11.29 -6.96
CA GLU A 113 13.64 11.44 -8.35
C GLU A 113 15.13 11.12 -8.53
N LYS A 114 15.97 11.42 -7.54
CA LYS A 114 17.41 11.07 -7.57
C LYS A 114 17.64 9.56 -7.62
N LEU A 115 16.81 8.77 -6.92
CA LEU A 115 16.90 7.32 -6.92
C LEU A 115 16.38 6.74 -8.24
N LYS A 116 15.30 7.30 -8.81
CA LYS A 116 14.80 6.92 -10.14
C LYS A 116 15.84 7.15 -11.24
N GLN A 117 16.53 8.29 -11.20
CA GLN A 117 17.61 8.60 -12.15
C GLN A 117 18.79 7.63 -12.07
N ARG A 118 19.01 6.99 -10.92
CA ARG A 118 20.01 5.92 -10.72
C ARG A 118 19.50 4.53 -11.09
N GLY A 119 18.31 4.42 -11.68
CA GLY A 119 17.72 3.17 -12.13
C GLY A 119 17.00 2.36 -11.04
N LEU A 120 16.82 2.93 -9.84
CA LEU A 120 16.08 2.27 -8.77
C LEU A 120 14.58 2.43 -8.99
N SER A 121 13.95 1.37 -9.47
CA SER A 121 12.51 1.31 -9.74
C SER A 121 11.72 0.73 -8.56
N ASN A 122 10.40 0.88 -8.56
CA ASN A 122 9.53 0.21 -7.58
C ASN A 122 9.70 -1.31 -7.61
N ARG A 123 9.92 -1.92 -8.78
CA ARG A 123 10.18 -3.36 -8.95
C ARG A 123 11.45 -3.81 -8.20
N TRP A 124 12.50 -2.98 -8.22
CA TRP A 124 13.72 -3.24 -7.46
C TRP A 124 13.45 -3.24 -5.95
N TRP A 125 12.68 -2.26 -5.44
CA TRP A 125 12.30 -2.20 -4.04
C TRP A 125 11.44 -3.39 -3.62
N ILE A 126 10.48 -3.79 -4.44
CA ILE A 126 9.66 -4.99 -4.20
C ILE A 126 10.56 -6.22 -4.00
N SER A 127 11.51 -6.46 -4.93
CA SER A 127 12.44 -7.58 -4.82
C SER A 127 13.30 -7.52 -3.56
N MET A 128 13.82 -6.34 -3.21
CA MET A 128 14.63 -6.14 -2.01
C MET A 128 13.84 -6.40 -0.72
N VAL A 129 12.63 -5.87 -0.63
CA VAL A 129 11.76 -6.07 0.56
C VAL A 129 11.37 -7.54 0.68
N GLN A 130 11.06 -8.21 -0.42
CA GLN A 130 10.73 -9.63 -0.41
C GLN A 130 11.90 -10.47 0.12
N GLN A 131 13.11 -10.27 -0.43
CA GLN A 131 14.32 -10.95 0.05
C GLN A 131 14.62 -10.66 1.52
N ALA A 132 14.47 -9.42 1.96
CA ALA A 132 14.65 -9.04 3.35
C ALA A 132 13.65 -9.77 4.28
N LEU A 133 12.36 -9.79 3.91
CA LEU A 133 11.34 -10.48 4.69
C LEU A 133 11.59 -11.99 4.75
N ASP A 134 12.00 -12.62 3.65
CA ASP A 134 12.32 -14.04 3.62
C ASP A 134 13.51 -14.39 4.56
N GLN A 135 14.50 -13.50 4.66
CA GLN A 135 15.65 -13.69 5.55
C GLN A 135 15.31 -13.48 7.02
N VAL A 136 14.45 -12.50 7.35
CA VAL A 136 14.19 -12.13 8.75
C VAL A 136 12.90 -12.73 9.33
N SER A 137 12.05 -13.37 8.53
CA SER A 137 10.74 -13.86 8.97
C SER A 137 10.80 -14.76 10.22
N GLY A 138 11.83 -15.62 10.31
CA GLY A 138 12.05 -16.48 11.46
C GLY A 138 12.60 -15.79 12.71
N SER A 139 13.10 -14.55 12.59
CA SER A 139 13.70 -13.79 13.70
C SER A 139 12.79 -12.67 14.23
N ILE A 140 11.66 -12.41 13.58
CA ILE A 140 10.71 -11.37 14.00
C ILE A 140 9.93 -11.88 15.21
N ALA A 141 10.26 -11.37 16.40
CA ALA A 141 9.60 -11.75 17.63
C ALA A 141 8.16 -11.21 17.70
N GLU A 142 7.24 -12.04 18.21
CA GLU A 142 5.90 -11.58 18.59
C GLU A 142 5.99 -10.75 19.88
N ILE A 143 5.33 -9.60 19.89
CA ILE A 143 5.35 -8.65 21.00
C ILE A 143 4.00 -8.44 21.65
N LEU A 144 2.90 -8.85 20.98
CA LEU A 144 1.59 -8.85 21.58
C LEU A 144 1.34 -10.15 22.37
N PRO A 145 0.71 -10.07 23.53
CA PRO A 145 0.30 -11.26 24.27
C PRO A 145 -0.62 -12.15 23.44
N ARG A 146 -0.45 -13.47 23.55
CA ARG A 146 -1.20 -14.45 22.77
C ARG A 146 -2.71 -14.32 22.94
N PHE A 147 -3.18 -14.03 24.15
CA PHE A 147 -4.61 -13.87 24.41
C PHE A 147 -5.23 -12.70 23.61
N ILE A 148 -4.45 -11.65 23.29
CA ILE A 148 -4.91 -10.54 22.44
C ILE A 148 -5.00 -11.00 20.99
N LEU A 149 -4.00 -11.74 20.51
CA LEU A 149 -4.02 -12.27 19.14
C LEU A 149 -5.23 -13.17 18.92
N ASP A 150 -5.51 -14.07 19.87
CA ASP A 150 -6.61 -15.01 19.81
C ASP A 150 -7.97 -14.30 19.88
N ALA A 151 -8.15 -13.35 20.83
CA ALA A 151 -9.39 -12.59 21.00
C ALA A 151 -9.71 -11.72 19.78
N GLU A 152 -8.71 -11.08 19.21
CA GLU A 152 -8.86 -10.18 18.07
C GLU A 152 -8.67 -10.86 16.71
N ARG A 153 -8.39 -12.18 16.70
CA ARG A 153 -8.14 -12.98 15.49
C ARG A 153 -7.08 -12.35 14.59
N LEU A 154 -5.95 -11.98 15.17
CA LEU A 154 -4.86 -11.32 14.46
C LEU A 154 -3.76 -12.33 14.08
N PRO A 155 -3.11 -12.15 12.91
CA PRO A 155 -1.96 -12.93 12.52
C PRO A 155 -0.75 -12.61 13.42
N GLN A 156 0.24 -13.49 13.44
CA GLN A 156 1.52 -13.23 14.09
C GLN A 156 2.24 -12.07 13.41
N ARG A 157 3.16 -11.42 14.13
CA ARG A 157 3.85 -10.22 13.63
C ARG A 157 4.61 -10.45 12.33
N SER A 158 5.32 -11.55 12.22
CA SER A 158 6.06 -11.91 11.00
C SER A 158 5.15 -12.12 9.79
N GLU A 159 4.03 -12.80 10.01
CA GLU A 159 3.00 -13.03 9.01
C GLU A 159 2.33 -11.73 8.58
N ALA A 160 1.91 -10.90 9.53
CA ALA A 160 1.32 -9.61 9.25
C ALA A 160 2.26 -8.68 8.47
N MET A 161 3.57 -8.70 8.75
CA MET A 161 4.55 -7.95 7.97
C MET A 161 4.57 -8.40 6.51
N LYS A 162 4.55 -9.72 6.28
CA LYS A 162 4.51 -10.27 4.93
C LYS A 162 3.20 -9.91 4.22
N GLN A 163 2.07 -10.08 4.88
CA GLN A 163 0.75 -9.75 4.34
C GLN A 163 0.54 -8.25 4.09
N ALA A 164 1.16 -7.36 4.87
CA ALA A 164 1.10 -5.92 4.64
C ALA A 164 1.84 -5.48 3.37
N HIS A 165 2.90 -6.19 2.99
CA HIS A 165 3.67 -5.89 1.79
C HIS A 165 3.22 -6.70 0.57
N PHE A 166 2.86 -7.97 0.77
CA PHE A 166 2.51 -8.93 -0.29
C PHE A 166 1.23 -9.69 0.08
N PRO A 167 0.09 -8.99 0.17
CA PRO A 167 -1.17 -9.64 0.51
C PRO A 167 -1.69 -10.45 -0.68
N GLU A 168 -2.30 -11.60 -0.39
CA GLU A 168 -3.01 -12.40 -1.39
C GLU A 168 -4.43 -11.87 -1.64
N SER A 169 -4.98 -11.13 -0.67
CA SER A 169 -6.31 -10.55 -0.74
C SER A 169 -6.42 -9.20 -0.02
N ASN A 170 -7.45 -8.43 -0.36
CA ASN A 170 -7.80 -7.20 0.36
C ASN A 170 -8.12 -7.45 1.84
N GLU A 171 -8.68 -8.63 2.17
CA GLU A 171 -8.99 -9.00 3.55
C GLU A 171 -7.72 -9.26 4.35
N GLU A 172 -6.76 -9.98 3.81
CA GLU A 172 -5.44 -10.15 4.41
C GLU A 172 -4.76 -8.80 4.69
N LEU A 173 -4.74 -7.91 3.71
CA LEU A 173 -4.18 -6.58 3.87
C LEU A 173 -4.85 -5.82 5.02
N ARG A 174 -6.19 -5.83 5.09
CA ARG A 174 -6.94 -5.17 6.16
C ARG A 174 -6.61 -5.75 7.53
N THR A 175 -6.52 -7.06 7.63
CA THR A 175 -6.20 -7.77 8.87
C THR A 175 -4.79 -7.48 9.35
N ALA A 176 -3.81 -7.48 8.43
CA ALA A 176 -2.43 -7.10 8.73
C ALA A 176 -2.32 -5.63 9.19
N LEU A 177 -2.97 -4.70 8.50
CA LEU A 177 -2.99 -3.29 8.88
C LEU A 177 -3.71 -3.06 10.22
N ARG A 178 -4.81 -3.80 10.48
CA ARG A 178 -5.52 -3.76 11.77
C ARG A 178 -4.61 -4.19 12.91
N ARG A 179 -3.82 -5.24 12.69
CA ARG A 179 -2.85 -5.71 13.68
C ARG A 179 -1.84 -4.61 14.04
N PHE A 180 -1.22 -3.96 13.06
CA PHE A 180 -0.24 -2.91 13.34
C PHE A 180 -0.85 -1.70 14.04
N LYS A 181 -2.06 -1.29 13.65
CA LYS A 181 -2.79 -0.22 14.34
C LYS A 181 -3.08 -0.58 15.80
N LEU A 182 -3.52 -1.82 16.05
CA LEU A 182 -3.77 -2.30 17.41
C LEU A 182 -2.47 -2.35 18.22
N GLU A 183 -1.39 -2.86 17.64
CA GLU A 183 -0.06 -2.91 18.27
C GLU A 183 0.40 -1.51 18.71
N GLU A 184 0.33 -0.53 17.82
CA GLU A 184 0.72 0.85 18.11
C GLU A 184 -0.12 1.46 19.25
N LEU A 185 -1.44 1.33 19.17
CA LEU A 185 -2.36 1.84 20.20
C LEU A 185 -2.18 1.11 21.54
N PHE A 186 -1.95 -0.19 21.52
CA PHE A 186 -1.70 -0.99 22.72
C PHE A 186 -0.47 -0.51 23.48
N PHE A 187 0.66 -0.32 22.81
CA PHE A 187 1.87 0.14 23.47
C PHE A 187 1.76 1.59 23.93
N LEU A 188 1.07 2.44 23.18
CA LEU A 188 0.79 3.79 23.60
C LEU A 188 -0.05 3.81 24.90
N GLN A 189 -1.14 3.04 24.94
CA GLN A 189 -2.00 2.92 26.12
C GLN A 189 -1.26 2.27 27.31
N TRP A 190 -0.47 1.25 27.05
CA TRP A 190 0.40 0.63 28.06
C TRP A 190 1.35 1.67 28.69
N GLY A 191 1.98 2.51 27.87
CA GLY A 191 2.85 3.59 28.35
C GLY A 191 2.11 4.57 29.26
N VAL A 192 0.91 5.00 28.88
CA VAL A 192 0.07 5.89 29.71
C VAL A 192 -0.31 5.25 31.03
N LEU A 193 -0.77 4.00 31.01
CA LEU A 193 -1.14 3.27 32.24
C LEU A 193 0.05 3.07 33.16
N ARG A 194 1.22 2.78 32.61
CA ARG A 194 2.45 2.65 33.39
C ARG A 194 2.82 3.96 34.11
N ILE A 195 2.75 5.10 33.41
CA ILE A 195 3.00 6.41 33.98
C ILE A 195 1.99 6.71 35.10
N ARG A 196 0.71 6.42 34.87
CA ARG A 196 -0.36 6.60 35.88
C ARG A 196 -0.10 5.77 37.13
N SER A 197 0.26 4.51 36.96
CA SER A 197 0.60 3.60 38.07
C SER A 197 1.81 4.10 38.88
N LEU A 198 2.88 4.52 38.19
CA LEU A 198 4.06 5.06 38.85
C LEU A 198 3.77 6.35 39.63
N ARG A 199 2.90 7.23 39.10
CA ARG A 199 2.45 8.44 39.81
C ARG A 199 1.67 8.10 41.06
N LYS A 200 0.75 7.12 41.00
CA LYS A 200 -0.01 6.67 42.19
C LYS A 200 0.90 6.11 43.28
N ILE A 201 1.96 5.41 42.93
CA ILE A 201 2.93 4.86 43.89
C ILE A 201 3.78 5.99 44.50
N ARG A 202 4.24 6.95 43.68
CA ARG A 202 5.13 8.05 44.17
C ARG A 202 4.39 9.12 44.93
N ASN A 203 3.13 9.40 44.57
CA ASN A 203 2.31 10.43 45.20
C ASN A 203 0.94 9.81 45.61
N PRO A 204 0.89 9.12 46.72
CA PRO A 204 -0.32 8.40 47.14
C PRO A 204 -1.48 9.32 47.57
N GLY A 205 -1.34 10.64 47.43
CA GLY A 205 -2.39 11.59 47.78
C GLY A 205 -2.80 11.55 49.25
N HIS A 206 -3.41 12.60 49.74
CA HIS A 206 -4.03 12.57 51.06
C HIS A 206 -5.35 11.79 51.01
N ARG A 207 -5.47 10.81 51.86
CA ARG A 207 -6.70 10.03 52.04
C ARG A 207 -7.61 10.79 53.03
N LEU A 208 -8.66 11.41 52.49
CA LEU A 208 -9.68 12.03 53.31
C LEU A 208 -10.62 10.94 53.85
N GLU A 209 -10.40 10.48 55.11
CA GLU A 209 -11.15 9.36 55.67
C GLU A 209 -12.54 9.77 56.18
N LYS A 210 -12.75 11.05 56.45
CA LYS A 210 -14.04 11.59 56.95
C LYS A 210 -14.54 12.65 56.03
N VAL A 211 -15.76 12.43 55.56
CA VAL A 211 -16.55 13.43 54.83
C VAL A 211 -17.38 14.13 55.87
N GLY A 212 -17.06 15.37 56.20
CA GLY A 212 -17.74 16.15 57.23
C GLY A 212 -18.64 17.25 56.64
N ASP A 213 -19.21 18.04 57.56
CA ASP A 213 -20.15 19.10 57.18
C ASP A 213 -19.61 20.13 56.20
N LEU A 214 -18.31 20.46 56.27
CA LEU A 214 -17.64 21.34 55.33
C LEU A 214 -17.68 20.83 53.88
N PHE A 215 -17.57 19.50 53.70
CA PHE A 215 -17.67 18.92 52.37
C PHE A 215 -19.10 19.00 51.82
N HIS A 216 -20.09 18.71 52.68
CA HIS A 216 -21.51 18.81 52.30
C HIS A 216 -21.91 20.24 51.99
N ASP A 217 -21.47 21.22 52.81
CA ASP A 217 -21.72 22.63 52.56
C ASP A 217 -21.09 23.10 51.24
N PHE A 218 -19.86 22.69 50.97
CA PHE A 218 -19.17 22.99 49.70
C PHE A 218 -19.93 22.39 48.52
N TYR A 219 -20.30 21.12 48.61
CA TYR A 219 -20.99 20.39 47.57
C TYR A 219 -22.35 21.02 47.24
N HIS A 220 -23.15 21.35 48.26
CA HIS A 220 -24.52 21.85 48.08
C HIS A 220 -24.65 23.36 47.85
N ARG A 221 -23.67 24.15 48.31
CA ARG A 221 -23.76 25.62 48.30
C ARG A 221 -22.71 26.30 47.40
N CYS A 222 -21.58 25.69 47.18
CA CYS A 222 -20.47 26.33 46.51
C CYS A 222 -20.20 25.81 45.09
N LEU A 223 -20.66 24.62 44.73
CA LEU A 223 -20.50 24.12 43.36
C LEU A 223 -21.52 24.75 42.41
N PRO A 224 -21.06 25.44 41.35
CA PRO A 224 -21.94 26.11 40.40
C PRO A 224 -22.50 25.16 39.32
N PHE A 225 -22.27 23.85 39.44
CA PHE A 225 -22.68 22.81 38.48
C PHE A 225 -22.95 21.48 39.23
N GLU A 226 -23.75 20.63 38.63
CA GLU A 226 -23.98 19.26 39.10
C GLU A 226 -22.85 18.34 38.66
N LEU A 227 -22.44 17.44 39.56
CA LEU A 227 -21.41 16.41 39.20
C LEU A 227 -22.05 15.39 38.30
N THR A 228 -21.25 14.87 37.37
CA THR A 228 -21.66 13.74 36.51
C THR A 228 -21.50 12.42 37.29
N ASP A 229 -22.22 11.38 36.86
CA ASP A 229 -22.17 10.04 37.49
C ASP A 229 -20.73 9.44 37.58
N ALA A 230 -19.81 9.97 36.79
CA ALA A 230 -18.40 9.54 36.79
C ALA A 230 -17.48 10.36 37.73
N GLN A 231 -17.98 11.45 38.32
CA GLN A 231 -17.26 12.34 39.24
C GLN A 231 -17.69 12.09 40.69
#